data_af1a538913fb6bb856dfa2a142697c73
#
_entry.id   af1a538913fb6bb856dfa2a142697c73
#
_cell.length_a   1.000
_cell.length_b   1.000
_cell.length_c   1.000
_cell.angle_alpha   90.00
_cell.angle_beta   90.00
_cell.angle_gamma   90.00
#
_symmetry.space_group_name_H-M   'P 1'
#
loop_
_entity.id
_entity.type
_entity.pdbx_description
1 polymer ?
#
loop_
_entity_poly.entity_id
_entity_poly.type
_entity_poly.pdbx_seq_one_letter_code
_entity_poly.pdbx_strand_id
1 'polypeptide(L)'
;KILKKNRIILVEDACESIGAKYKNKFLGTFGDFSTFSFYFSHQISSVEGGMICCKNKEDENIIKSLRSHGWSKDLSNQKKIENKFKKINKRFLFINSGFNFRPTDIQAAIGLSQFNSLNDFIKTRKINRDKIITKLVLDKRWKNQVSFINNNNSIKPSWFGLSMLLNKKYKNKKNIIFNKLDKLGVENRPIMSGNFLKQPALRKYYLKQKSKDFPNANFIHEHGLFVGLKNRILSQIETKKFANIFFKAFDV
;
A
#
# COMPACT_ATOMS: atom_id res chain seq x y z
N LYS A 1 -5.99 -17.64 14.94
CA LYS A 1 -6.73 -18.73 15.64
C LYS A 1 -8.22 -18.71 15.25
N ILE A 2 -8.93 -17.55 15.35
CA ILE A 2 -10.37 -17.43 15.03
C ILE A 2 -10.67 -17.93 13.62
N LEU A 3 -9.97 -17.43 12.60
CA LEU A 3 -10.20 -17.80 11.19
C LEU A 3 -10.00 -19.29 10.96
N LYS A 4 -8.92 -19.88 11.46
CA LYS A 4 -8.69 -21.33 11.35
C LYS A 4 -9.78 -22.16 12.02
N LYS A 5 -10.25 -21.75 13.24
CA LYS A 5 -11.35 -22.42 13.93
C LYS A 5 -12.63 -22.44 13.11
N ASN A 6 -12.89 -21.38 12.37
CA ASN A 6 -14.10 -21.20 11.56
C ASN A 6 -13.90 -21.55 10.08
N ARG A 7 -12.77 -22.12 9.68
CA ARG A 7 -12.43 -22.45 8.27
C ARG A 7 -12.57 -21.27 7.32
N ILE A 8 -12.23 -20.05 7.81
CA ILE A 8 -12.29 -18.83 7.01
C ILE A 8 -10.94 -18.62 6.34
N ILE A 9 -10.95 -18.42 5.02
CA ILE A 9 -9.77 -18.08 4.22
C ILE A 9 -9.29 -16.67 4.60
N LEU A 10 -8.00 -16.53 4.87
CA LEU A 10 -7.38 -15.23 5.13
C LEU A 10 -6.64 -14.73 3.88
N VAL A 11 -7.09 -13.60 3.36
CA VAL A 11 -6.37 -12.86 2.32
C VAL A 11 -5.73 -11.64 2.94
N GLU A 12 -4.41 -11.48 2.78
CA GLU A 12 -3.68 -10.28 3.23
C GLU A 12 -3.54 -9.31 2.06
N ASP A 13 -4.13 -8.14 2.16
CA ASP A 13 -3.79 -7.04 1.25
C ASP A 13 -2.53 -6.34 1.78
N ALA A 14 -1.38 -6.70 1.24
CA ALA A 14 -0.07 -6.14 1.55
C ALA A 14 0.46 -5.19 0.45
N CYS A 15 -0.43 -4.62 -0.36
CA CYS A 15 -0.07 -3.81 -1.52
C CYS A 15 0.79 -2.59 -1.18
N GLU A 16 0.60 -1.99 0.01
CA GLU A 16 1.42 -0.86 0.49
C GLU A 16 2.40 -1.27 1.60
N SER A 17 2.68 -2.57 1.77
CA SER A 17 3.39 -3.09 2.96
C SER A 17 4.55 -4.03 2.65
N ILE A 18 5.04 -4.08 1.40
CA ILE A 18 6.16 -4.97 1.05
C ILE A 18 7.36 -4.69 1.96
N GLY A 19 7.90 -5.76 2.57
CA GLY A 19 9.02 -5.68 3.52
C GLY A 19 8.64 -5.32 4.96
N ALA A 20 7.39 -4.96 5.25
CA ALA A 20 6.93 -4.75 6.62
C ALA A 20 6.82 -6.08 7.39
N LYS A 21 7.00 -6.01 8.73
CA LYS A 21 6.96 -7.19 9.60
C LYS A 21 6.08 -6.96 10.83
N TYR A 22 5.40 -8.01 11.24
CA TYR A 22 4.76 -8.13 12.54
C TYR A 22 5.42 -9.29 13.33
N LYS A 23 5.92 -9.00 14.53
CA LYS A 23 6.68 -9.98 15.37
C LYS A 23 7.77 -10.70 14.55
N ASN A 24 8.56 -9.93 13.81
CA ASN A 24 9.65 -10.39 12.94
C ASN A 24 9.24 -11.26 11.73
N LYS A 25 7.95 -11.55 11.52
CA LYS A 25 7.44 -12.27 10.36
C LYS A 25 6.92 -11.28 9.33
N PHE A 26 7.25 -11.47 8.05
CA PHE A 26 6.79 -10.58 6.97
C PHE A 26 5.26 -10.59 6.82
N LEU A 27 4.68 -9.41 6.60
CA LEU A 27 3.31 -9.29 6.12
C LEU A 27 3.20 -9.95 4.74
N GLY A 28 2.02 -10.53 4.47
CA GLY A 28 1.79 -11.35 3.28
C GLY A 28 2.18 -12.81 3.46
N THR A 29 2.60 -13.24 4.67
CA THR A 29 2.96 -14.64 4.96
C THR A 29 2.11 -15.30 6.05
N PHE A 30 1.11 -14.61 6.58
CA PHE A 30 0.20 -15.13 7.60
C PHE A 30 -1.02 -15.81 6.98
N GLY A 31 -1.57 -15.21 5.93
CA GLY A 31 -2.79 -15.62 5.24
C GLY A 31 -2.63 -16.86 4.36
N ASP A 32 -3.72 -17.29 3.76
CA ASP A 32 -3.75 -18.33 2.74
C ASP A 32 -3.31 -17.75 1.39
N PHE A 33 -3.71 -16.49 1.15
CA PHE A 33 -3.29 -15.67 0.01
C PHE A 33 -2.80 -14.32 0.50
N SER A 34 -1.96 -13.69 -0.32
CA SER A 34 -1.59 -12.28 -0.14
C SER A 34 -1.41 -11.58 -1.48
N THR A 35 -1.67 -10.26 -1.48
CA THR A 35 -1.48 -9.41 -2.65
C THR A 35 -0.41 -8.38 -2.38
N PHE A 36 0.41 -8.09 -3.40
CA PHE A 36 1.41 -7.05 -3.41
C PHE A 36 1.23 -6.21 -4.66
N SER A 37 1.51 -4.90 -4.55
CA SER A 37 1.44 -3.98 -5.67
C SER A 37 2.83 -3.47 -6.04
N PHE A 38 3.05 -3.36 -7.34
CA PHE A 38 4.23 -2.74 -7.94
C PHE A 38 3.85 -1.46 -8.70
N TYR A 39 2.78 -0.80 -8.25
CA TYR A 39 2.36 0.50 -8.75
C TYR A 39 3.47 1.54 -8.55
N PHE A 40 3.54 2.55 -9.42
CA PHE A 40 4.69 3.47 -9.50
C PHE A 40 5.03 4.20 -8.20
N SER A 41 4.07 4.42 -7.31
CA SER A 41 4.29 5.17 -6.05
C SER A 41 4.55 4.29 -4.83
N HIS A 42 4.62 2.96 -4.97
CA HIS A 42 4.83 2.04 -3.86
C HIS A 42 6.31 1.86 -3.50
N GLN A 43 6.64 0.90 -2.63
CA GLN A 43 8.01 0.69 -2.14
C GLN A 43 9.00 0.39 -3.27
N ILE A 44 8.58 -0.44 -4.22
CA ILE A 44 9.22 -0.70 -5.52
C ILE A 44 8.15 -0.65 -6.60
N SER A 45 8.55 -0.41 -7.83
CA SER A 45 7.63 -0.24 -8.96
C SER A 45 8.04 -1.04 -10.17
N SER A 46 7.06 -1.58 -10.88
CA SER A 46 7.21 -2.06 -12.27
C SER A 46 6.40 -1.20 -13.24
N VAL A 47 6.20 0.09 -12.92
CA VAL A 47 5.27 1.05 -13.54
C VAL A 47 3.84 0.71 -13.15
N GLU A 48 3.31 -0.36 -13.66
CA GLU A 48 2.09 -1.06 -13.24
C GLU A 48 2.44 -2.53 -13.00
N GLY A 49 1.83 -3.14 -12.01
CA GLY A 49 2.03 -4.55 -11.73
C GLY A 49 1.57 -4.95 -10.34
N GLY A 50 1.51 -6.25 -10.13
CA GLY A 50 1.16 -6.84 -8.85
C GLY A 50 1.55 -8.30 -8.78
N MET A 51 1.50 -8.85 -7.58
CA MET A 51 1.80 -10.25 -7.32
C MET A 51 0.80 -10.81 -6.33
N ILE A 52 0.36 -12.04 -6.59
CA ILE A 52 -0.40 -12.84 -5.63
C ILE A 52 0.50 -13.97 -5.16
N CYS A 53 0.64 -14.12 -3.84
CA CYS A 53 1.28 -15.27 -3.22
C CYS A 53 0.23 -16.19 -2.60
N CYS A 54 0.47 -17.50 -2.69
CA CYS A 54 -0.35 -18.53 -2.08
C CYS A 54 0.53 -19.65 -1.50
N LYS A 55 -0.05 -20.52 -0.67
CA LYS A 55 0.72 -21.53 0.08
C LYS A 55 0.96 -22.82 -0.68
N ASN A 56 0.09 -23.17 -1.60
CA ASN A 56 0.14 -24.47 -2.26
C ASN A 56 0.13 -24.34 -3.79
N LYS A 57 0.56 -25.44 -4.46
CA LYS A 57 0.75 -25.49 -5.91
C LYS A 57 -0.56 -25.54 -6.68
N GLU A 58 -1.61 -26.04 -6.06
CA GLU A 58 -2.94 -26.13 -6.67
C GLU A 58 -3.55 -24.73 -6.84
N ASP A 59 -3.55 -23.93 -5.77
CA ASP A 59 -3.97 -22.53 -5.81
C ASP A 59 -3.13 -21.72 -6.79
N GLU A 60 -1.80 -21.94 -6.84
CA GLU A 60 -0.91 -21.30 -7.81
C GLU A 60 -1.34 -21.58 -9.25
N ASN A 61 -1.66 -22.84 -9.57
CA ASN A 61 -2.14 -23.22 -10.91
C ASN A 61 -3.47 -22.54 -11.24
N ILE A 62 -4.40 -22.47 -10.28
CA ILE A 62 -5.68 -21.79 -10.48
C ILE A 62 -5.44 -20.30 -10.78
N ILE A 63 -4.64 -19.62 -9.96
CA ILE A 63 -4.31 -18.20 -10.13
C ILE A 63 -3.62 -17.94 -11.47
N LYS A 64 -2.63 -18.77 -11.85
CA LYS A 64 -1.94 -18.68 -13.14
C LYS A 64 -2.90 -18.82 -14.31
N SER A 65 -3.82 -19.78 -14.24
CA SER A 65 -4.85 -19.98 -15.25
C SER A 65 -5.78 -18.75 -15.34
N LEU A 66 -6.32 -18.31 -14.21
CA LEU A 66 -7.23 -17.14 -14.14
C LEU A 66 -6.58 -15.86 -14.66
N ARG A 67 -5.30 -15.63 -14.38
CA ARG A 67 -4.53 -14.48 -14.87
C ARG A 67 -4.45 -14.44 -16.40
N SER A 68 -4.49 -15.59 -17.04
CA SER A 68 -4.28 -15.80 -18.49
C SER A 68 -5.49 -16.43 -19.15
N HIS A 69 -6.64 -15.78 -19.14
CA HIS A 69 -7.89 -16.18 -19.81
C HIS A 69 -8.47 -17.54 -19.37
N GLY A 70 -7.97 -18.17 -18.34
CA GLY A 70 -8.31 -19.54 -17.96
C GLY A 70 -7.49 -20.61 -18.65
N TRP A 71 -6.36 -20.27 -19.26
CA TRP A 71 -5.50 -21.14 -20.06
C TRP A 71 -4.83 -22.22 -19.22
N SER A 72 -4.68 -23.42 -19.79
CA SER A 72 -3.92 -24.52 -19.17
C SER A 72 -2.40 -24.44 -19.40
N LYS A 73 -1.94 -23.52 -20.28
CA LYS A 73 -0.54 -23.33 -20.60
C LYS A 73 0.25 -22.85 -19.37
N ASP A 74 1.47 -23.32 -19.25
CA ASP A 74 2.44 -22.95 -18.19
C ASP A 74 2.02 -23.38 -16.77
N LEU A 75 1.01 -24.24 -16.63
CA LEU A 75 0.64 -24.86 -15.36
C LEU A 75 1.54 -26.03 -15.03
N SER A 76 1.85 -26.24 -13.77
CA SER A 76 2.69 -27.35 -13.32
C SER A 76 2.09 -28.73 -13.63
N ASN A 77 0.77 -28.82 -13.78
CA ASN A 77 0.01 -30.03 -14.11
C ASN A 77 -0.54 -30.02 -15.55
N GLN A 78 0.01 -29.18 -16.43
CA GLN A 78 -0.45 -29.01 -17.83
C GLN A 78 -0.62 -30.34 -18.56
N LYS A 79 0.41 -31.20 -18.54
CA LYS A 79 0.36 -32.52 -19.21
C LYS A 79 -0.79 -33.39 -18.72
N LYS A 80 -1.07 -33.40 -17.42
CA LYS A 80 -2.19 -34.17 -16.84
C LYS A 80 -3.54 -33.63 -17.33
N ILE A 81 -3.68 -32.32 -17.48
CA ILE A 81 -4.88 -31.69 -18.01
C ILE A 81 -5.06 -32.00 -19.49
N GLU A 82 -4.02 -31.85 -20.31
CA GLU A 82 -4.04 -32.15 -21.74
C GLU A 82 -4.45 -33.60 -22.00
N ASN A 83 -3.97 -34.54 -21.19
CA ASN A 83 -4.34 -35.95 -21.30
C ASN A 83 -5.82 -36.24 -21.01
N LYS A 84 -6.48 -35.42 -20.19
CA LYS A 84 -7.93 -35.51 -19.95
C LYS A 84 -8.76 -35.02 -21.14
N PHE A 85 -8.23 -34.01 -21.87
CA PHE A 85 -8.95 -33.32 -22.93
C PHE A 85 -8.30 -33.53 -24.31
N LYS A 86 -7.95 -34.76 -24.65
CA LYS A 86 -7.21 -35.13 -25.89
C LYS A 86 -7.85 -34.67 -27.19
N LYS A 87 -9.17 -34.44 -27.20
CA LYS A 87 -9.91 -33.97 -28.39
C LYS A 87 -9.82 -32.44 -28.59
N ILE A 88 -9.34 -31.68 -27.60
CA ILE A 88 -9.21 -30.23 -27.68
C ILE A 88 -7.77 -29.90 -28.09
N ASN A 89 -7.62 -28.91 -28.98
CA ASN A 89 -6.30 -28.45 -29.37
C ASN A 89 -5.59 -27.85 -28.13
N LYS A 90 -4.43 -28.40 -27.80
CA LYS A 90 -3.64 -28.01 -26.61
C LYS A 90 -3.30 -26.51 -26.56
N ARG A 91 -3.15 -25.86 -27.71
CA ARG A 91 -2.85 -24.39 -27.79
C ARG A 91 -4.00 -23.53 -27.30
N PHE A 92 -5.22 -24.06 -27.29
CA PHE A 92 -6.44 -23.35 -26.97
C PHE A 92 -7.28 -24.10 -25.93
N LEU A 93 -6.59 -24.77 -24.99
CA LEU A 93 -7.25 -25.53 -23.92
C LEU A 93 -7.43 -24.57 -22.72
N PHE A 94 -8.66 -24.09 -22.55
CA PHE A 94 -9.08 -23.26 -21.42
C PHE A 94 -9.80 -24.14 -20.39
N ILE A 95 -9.41 -24.03 -19.12
CA ILE A 95 -9.95 -24.85 -18.02
C ILE A 95 -10.69 -24.02 -16.98
N ASN A 96 -10.60 -22.70 -17.08
CA ASN A 96 -11.28 -21.72 -16.25
C ASN A 96 -11.80 -20.56 -17.13
N SER A 97 -12.76 -19.79 -16.59
CA SER A 97 -13.11 -18.47 -17.11
C SER A 97 -12.21 -17.43 -16.44
N GLY A 98 -11.20 -16.94 -17.14
CA GLY A 98 -10.17 -16.08 -16.57
C GLY A 98 -10.13 -14.67 -17.16
N PHE A 99 -9.15 -13.89 -16.71
CA PHE A 99 -8.93 -12.50 -17.06
C PHE A 99 -7.69 -12.35 -17.94
N ASN A 100 -7.48 -11.16 -18.49
CA ASN A 100 -6.22 -10.80 -19.15
C ASN A 100 -5.37 -9.91 -18.22
N PHE A 101 -4.68 -10.52 -17.27
CA PHE A 101 -3.82 -9.84 -16.29
C PHE A 101 -2.35 -10.26 -16.40
N ARG A 102 -1.90 -10.61 -17.61
CA ARG A 102 -0.51 -11.02 -17.84
C ARG A 102 0.43 -9.82 -17.78
N PRO A 103 1.49 -9.87 -16.94
CA PRO A 103 2.55 -8.87 -16.98
C PRO A 103 3.41 -9.04 -18.24
N THR A 104 4.19 -8.01 -18.57
CA THR A 104 5.22 -8.08 -19.60
C THR A 104 6.60 -8.32 -18.99
N ASP A 105 7.55 -8.86 -19.76
CA ASP A 105 8.93 -9.05 -19.30
C ASP A 105 9.63 -7.72 -19.01
N ILE A 106 9.23 -6.63 -19.70
CA ILE A 106 9.73 -5.27 -19.44
C ILE A 106 9.35 -4.83 -18.01
N GLN A 107 8.09 -5.02 -17.61
CA GLN A 107 7.64 -4.71 -16.25
C GLN A 107 8.39 -5.55 -15.22
N ALA A 108 8.59 -6.83 -15.49
CA ALA A 108 9.35 -7.72 -14.61
C ALA A 108 10.81 -7.27 -14.47
N ALA A 109 11.48 -6.89 -15.54
CA ALA A 109 12.86 -6.40 -15.53
C ALA A 109 13.01 -5.12 -14.70
N ILE A 110 12.07 -4.14 -14.86
CA ILE A 110 12.04 -2.92 -14.06
C ILE A 110 11.84 -3.26 -12.56
N GLY A 111 10.89 -4.13 -12.24
CA GLY A 111 10.62 -4.54 -10.86
C GLY A 111 11.83 -5.25 -10.22
N LEU A 112 12.49 -6.15 -10.94
CA LEU A 112 13.67 -6.85 -10.47
C LEU A 112 14.85 -5.92 -10.20
N SER A 113 15.07 -4.91 -11.05
CA SER A 113 16.13 -3.92 -10.83
C SER A 113 15.97 -3.16 -9.52
N GLN A 114 14.74 -2.85 -9.12
CA GLN A 114 14.43 -2.15 -7.88
C GLN A 114 14.39 -3.08 -6.66
N PHE A 115 14.06 -4.35 -6.85
CA PHE A 115 13.94 -5.32 -5.76
C PHE A 115 15.26 -5.47 -4.99
N ASN A 116 16.39 -5.43 -5.66
CA ASN A 116 17.71 -5.48 -5.05
C ASN A 116 17.96 -4.30 -4.08
N SER A 117 17.34 -3.15 -4.32
CA SER A 117 17.45 -1.94 -3.50
C SER A 117 16.33 -1.81 -2.44
N LEU A 118 15.39 -2.75 -2.36
CA LEU A 118 14.21 -2.65 -1.48
C LEU A 118 14.59 -2.40 -0.02
N ASN A 119 15.55 -3.15 0.52
CA ASN A 119 15.99 -3.01 1.92
C ASN A 119 16.59 -1.63 2.20
N ASP A 120 17.35 -1.09 1.25
CA ASP A 120 17.96 0.25 1.38
C ASP A 120 16.86 1.33 1.30
N PHE A 121 15.86 1.17 0.45
CA PHE A 121 14.72 2.08 0.38
C PHE A 121 13.93 2.10 1.68
N ILE A 122 13.65 0.93 2.27
CA ILE A 122 12.96 0.82 3.57
C ILE A 122 13.76 1.52 4.67
N LYS A 123 15.06 1.24 4.77
CA LYS A 123 15.97 1.86 5.74
C LYS A 123 16.04 3.38 5.57
N THR A 124 16.22 3.83 4.34
CA THR A 124 16.35 5.25 3.98
C THR A 124 15.08 6.03 4.33
N ARG A 125 13.90 5.52 3.95
CA ARG A 125 12.62 6.17 4.26
C ARG A 125 12.36 6.24 5.77
N LYS A 126 12.74 5.21 6.51
CA LYS A 126 12.69 5.25 7.98
C LYS A 126 13.57 6.36 8.54
N ILE A 127 14.84 6.46 8.10
CA ILE A 127 15.77 7.51 8.52
C ILE A 127 15.20 8.90 8.19
N ASN A 128 14.68 9.09 6.98
CA ASN A 128 14.10 10.36 6.56
C ASN A 128 12.88 10.74 7.39
N ARG A 129 12.00 9.76 7.66
CA ARG A 129 10.85 9.95 8.54
C ARG A 129 11.28 10.44 9.91
N ASP A 130 12.22 9.75 10.53
CA ASP A 130 12.69 10.05 11.88
C ASP A 130 13.37 11.44 11.91
N LYS A 131 14.21 11.78 10.92
CA LYS A 131 14.80 13.11 10.76
C LYS A 131 13.76 14.22 10.65
N ILE A 132 12.72 14.04 9.82
CA ILE A 132 11.66 15.02 9.64
C ILE A 132 10.89 15.22 10.95
N ILE A 133 10.47 14.15 11.60
CA ILE A 133 9.72 14.21 12.86
C ILE A 133 10.54 14.92 13.93
N THR A 134 11.79 14.52 14.14
CA THR A 134 12.69 15.16 15.10
C THR A 134 12.85 16.64 14.81
N LYS A 135 13.07 17.00 13.52
CA LYS A 135 13.23 18.40 13.12
C LYS A 135 11.99 19.24 13.38
N LEU A 136 10.80 18.67 13.18
CA LEU A 136 9.54 19.38 13.45
C LEU A 136 9.29 19.53 14.96
N VAL A 137 9.44 18.46 15.73
CA VAL A 137 9.11 18.43 17.15
C VAL A 137 10.08 19.31 17.99
N LEU A 138 11.34 19.39 17.60
CA LEU A 138 12.35 20.22 18.28
C LEU A 138 12.35 21.69 17.84
N ASP A 139 11.55 22.07 16.85
CA ASP A 139 11.46 23.45 16.40
C ASP A 139 10.57 24.28 17.36
N LYS A 140 11.01 25.50 17.72
CA LYS A 140 10.26 26.41 18.60
C LYS A 140 8.85 26.75 18.11
N ARG A 141 8.56 26.58 16.83
CA ARG A 141 7.24 26.78 16.21
C ARG A 141 6.30 25.59 16.41
N TRP A 142 6.80 24.47 16.94
CA TRP A 142 5.99 23.28 17.18
C TRP A 142 4.94 23.54 18.27
N LYS A 143 3.67 23.36 17.91
CA LYS A 143 2.50 23.51 18.78
C LYS A 143 1.54 22.33 18.61
N ASN A 144 2.10 21.13 18.41
CA ASN A 144 1.34 19.91 18.14
C ASN A 144 0.35 20.08 16.97
N GLN A 145 0.80 20.69 15.87
CA GLN A 145 -0.02 20.89 14.67
C GLN A 145 -0.58 19.60 14.12
N VAL A 146 0.20 18.52 14.22
CA VAL A 146 -0.16 17.17 13.82
C VAL A 146 0.25 16.16 14.87
N SER A 147 -0.34 14.97 14.82
CA SER A 147 0.18 13.77 15.48
C SER A 147 0.71 12.78 14.44
N PHE A 148 1.74 12.02 14.83
CA PHE A 148 2.35 10.98 14.01
C PHE A 148 1.87 9.61 14.46
N ILE A 149 1.89 8.64 13.55
CA ILE A 149 1.59 7.26 13.90
C ILE A 149 2.76 6.70 14.73
N ASN A 150 2.44 6.23 15.93
CA ASN A 150 3.39 5.56 16.80
C ASN A 150 3.38 4.05 16.52
N ASN A 151 4.56 3.48 16.41
CA ASN A 151 4.72 2.03 16.30
C ASN A 151 4.81 1.41 17.69
N ASN A 152 4.24 0.23 17.84
CA ASN A 152 4.60 -0.64 18.94
C ASN A 152 5.82 -1.50 18.54
N ASN A 153 6.52 -2.07 19.53
CA ASN A 153 7.74 -2.87 19.31
C ASN A 153 7.52 -4.15 18.47
N SER A 154 6.26 -4.56 18.30
CA SER A 154 5.92 -5.75 17.51
C SER A 154 5.85 -5.46 16.00
N ILE A 155 5.84 -4.19 15.59
CA ILE A 155 5.66 -3.78 14.20
C ILE A 155 6.94 -3.13 13.67
N LYS A 156 7.44 -3.65 12.55
CA LYS A 156 8.51 -3.03 11.74
C LYS A 156 7.91 -2.60 10.41
N PRO A 157 7.45 -1.34 10.30
CA PRO A 157 6.79 -0.87 9.07
C PRO A 157 7.79 -0.62 7.95
N SER A 158 7.32 -0.77 6.73
CA SER A 158 7.99 -0.34 5.50
C SER A 158 7.36 0.97 5.04
N TRP A 159 7.87 2.08 5.56
CA TRP A 159 7.32 3.40 5.25
C TRP A 159 7.54 3.76 3.78
N PHE A 160 6.53 4.29 3.10
CA PHE A 160 6.70 4.99 1.82
C PHE A 160 6.23 6.44 1.89
N GLY A 161 5.58 6.83 3.00
CA GLY A 161 5.16 8.17 3.28
C GLY A 161 5.06 8.48 4.77
N LEU A 162 4.95 9.74 5.08
CA LEU A 162 4.72 10.29 6.41
C LEU A 162 3.23 10.58 6.59
N SER A 163 2.53 9.68 7.27
CA SER A 163 1.13 9.86 7.65
C SER A 163 1.04 10.70 8.91
N MET A 164 0.21 11.72 8.86
CA MET A 164 -0.02 12.68 9.94
C MET A 164 -1.52 12.89 10.13
N LEU A 165 -1.93 13.16 11.36
CA LEU A 165 -3.29 13.56 11.68
C LEU A 165 -3.29 15.01 12.19
N LEU A 166 -3.97 15.89 11.48
CA LEU A 166 -4.11 17.30 11.86
C LEU A 166 -4.75 17.41 13.23
N ASN A 167 -4.25 18.30 14.09
CA ASN A 167 -4.92 18.66 15.32
C ASN A 167 -6.34 19.17 15.02
N LYS A 168 -7.30 18.89 15.91
CA LYS A 168 -8.72 19.21 15.73
C LYS A 168 -8.97 20.67 15.35
N LYS A 169 -8.19 21.61 15.85
CA LYS A 169 -8.30 23.06 15.53
C LYS A 169 -8.06 23.38 14.05
N TYR A 170 -7.41 22.49 13.29
CA TYR A 170 -7.14 22.68 11.86
C TYR A 170 -8.13 21.95 10.94
N LYS A 171 -9.18 21.30 11.49
CA LYS A 171 -10.16 20.55 10.70
C LYS A 171 -10.70 21.38 9.52
N ASN A 172 -11.21 22.58 9.80
CA ASN A 172 -11.81 23.45 8.78
C ASN A 172 -10.76 24.19 7.92
N LYS A 173 -9.47 24.06 8.26
CA LYS A 173 -8.35 24.68 7.56
C LYS A 173 -7.56 23.67 6.71
N LYS A 174 -7.99 22.41 6.67
CA LYS A 174 -7.29 21.30 5.97
C LYS A 174 -6.98 21.67 4.53
N ASN A 175 -7.96 22.10 3.76
CA ASN A 175 -7.76 22.43 2.35
C ASN A 175 -6.81 23.62 2.13
N ILE A 176 -6.83 24.60 3.05
CA ILE A 176 -5.90 25.75 3.00
C ILE A 176 -4.47 25.26 3.23
N ILE A 177 -4.26 24.39 4.23
CA ILE A 177 -2.95 23.80 4.54
C ILE A 177 -2.44 22.97 3.35
N PHE A 178 -3.27 22.12 2.76
CA PHE A 178 -2.92 21.31 1.60
C PHE A 178 -2.49 22.18 0.43
N ASN A 179 -3.29 23.17 0.07
CA ASN A 179 -2.97 24.10 -1.03
C ASN A 179 -1.69 24.92 -0.76
N LYS A 180 -1.42 25.29 0.50
CA LYS A 180 -0.17 25.97 0.87
C LYS A 180 1.04 25.03 0.72
N LEU A 181 0.92 23.76 1.15
CA LEU A 181 1.98 22.76 0.97
C LEU A 181 2.31 22.56 -0.52
N ASP A 182 1.29 22.37 -1.36
CA ASP A 182 1.45 22.18 -2.81
C ASP A 182 2.11 23.41 -3.46
N LYS A 183 1.62 24.62 -3.17
CA LYS A 183 2.19 25.88 -3.68
C LYS A 183 3.65 26.07 -3.26
N LEU A 184 4.05 25.52 -2.12
CA LEU A 184 5.42 25.58 -1.61
C LEU A 184 6.28 24.40 -2.07
N GLY A 185 5.75 23.54 -2.95
CA GLY A 185 6.47 22.41 -3.57
C GLY A 185 6.55 21.16 -2.71
N VAL A 186 5.61 20.98 -1.77
CA VAL A 186 5.45 19.73 -1.01
C VAL A 186 4.17 19.04 -1.46
N GLU A 187 4.31 18.07 -2.36
CA GLU A 187 3.21 17.20 -2.77
C GLU A 187 2.60 16.51 -1.56
N ASN A 188 1.29 16.58 -1.46
CA ASN A 188 0.57 16.03 -0.32
C ASN A 188 -0.80 15.50 -0.74
N ARG A 189 -1.37 14.64 0.09
CA ARG A 189 -2.70 14.06 -0.15
C ARG A 189 -3.40 13.70 1.17
N PRO A 190 -4.71 13.46 1.18
CA PRO A 190 -5.39 12.77 2.29
C PRO A 190 -4.79 11.39 2.53
N ILE A 191 -5.00 10.85 3.73
CA ILE A 191 -4.69 9.43 3.97
C ILE A 191 -5.75 8.60 3.25
N MET A 192 -5.41 8.16 2.04
CA MET A 192 -6.28 7.43 1.12
C MET A 192 -7.68 8.07 1.02
N SER A 193 -8.74 7.26 0.98
CA SER A 193 -10.13 7.75 1.01
C SER A 193 -10.64 8.07 2.42
N GLY A 194 -9.87 7.79 3.48
CA GLY A 194 -10.29 7.95 4.87
C GLY A 194 -11.46 7.04 5.21
N ASN A 195 -12.67 7.58 5.37
CA ASN A 195 -13.86 6.77 5.55
C ASN A 195 -14.49 6.39 4.20
N PHE A 196 -14.35 5.13 3.82
CA PHE A 196 -14.80 4.62 2.53
C PHE A 196 -16.31 4.69 2.34
N LEU A 197 -17.11 4.68 3.43
CA LEU A 197 -18.57 4.88 3.36
C LEU A 197 -18.98 6.26 2.81
N LYS A 198 -18.06 7.22 2.76
CA LYS A 198 -18.29 8.52 2.11
C LYS A 198 -18.11 8.47 0.59
N GLN A 199 -17.58 7.37 0.04
CA GLN A 199 -17.37 7.22 -1.39
C GLN A 199 -18.68 6.84 -2.11
N PRO A 200 -19.01 7.51 -3.24
CA PRO A 200 -20.22 7.20 -4.01
C PRO A 200 -20.31 5.73 -4.44
N ALA A 201 -19.18 5.07 -4.67
CA ALA A 201 -19.12 3.67 -5.09
C ALA A 201 -19.85 2.73 -4.13
N LEU A 202 -19.77 2.96 -2.81
CA LEU A 202 -20.41 2.10 -1.83
C LEU A 202 -21.93 2.26 -1.76
N ARG A 203 -22.50 3.34 -2.30
CA ARG A 203 -23.96 3.52 -2.35
C ARG A 203 -24.65 2.44 -3.17
N LYS A 204 -23.92 1.82 -4.13
CA LYS A 204 -24.42 0.73 -4.97
C LYS A 204 -24.61 -0.60 -4.22
N TYR A 205 -23.98 -0.75 -3.06
CA TYR A 205 -24.00 -2.00 -2.30
C TYR A 205 -25.02 -2.03 -1.18
N TYR A 206 -25.90 -1.03 -1.08
CA TYR A 206 -27.01 -0.96 -0.09
C TYR A 206 -26.55 -1.25 1.34
N LEU A 207 -25.40 -0.75 1.74
CA LEU A 207 -24.85 -0.97 3.08
C LEU A 207 -25.74 -0.30 4.13
N LYS A 208 -26.09 -1.05 5.17
CA LYS A 208 -26.85 -0.53 6.33
C LYS A 208 -26.02 0.38 7.22
N GLN A 209 -24.69 0.22 7.18
CA GLN A 209 -23.74 0.98 7.99
C GLN A 209 -23.75 2.45 7.59
N LYS A 210 -23.73 3.31 8.60
CA LYS A 210 -23.61 4.76 8.42
C LYS A 210 -22.19 5.23 8.75
N SER A 211 -21.74 6.29 8.10
CA SER A 211 -20.41 6.86 8.35
C SER A 211 -20.15 7.17 9.84
N LYS A 212 -21.19 7.54 10.60
CA LYS A 212 -21.10 7.81 12.04
C LYS A 212 -20.73 6.60 12.90
N ASP A 213 -20.98 5.39 12.40
CA ASP A 213 -20.70 4.13 13.11
C ASP A 213 -19.20 3.83 13.14
N PHE A 214 -18.39 4.60 12.40
CA PHE A 214 -16.94 4.47 12.27
C PHE A 214 -16.23 5.77 12.62
N PRO A 215 -16.22 6.19 13.91
CA PRO A 215 -15.68 7.49 14.32
C PRO A 215 -14.19 7.65 14.01
N ASN A 216 -13.38 6.60 14.14
CA ASN A 216 -11.95 6.65 13.83
C ASN A 216 -11.69 6.82 12.34
N ALA A 217 -12.44 6.13 11.46
CA ALA A 217 -12.34 6.31 10.02
C ALA A 217 -12.77 7.73 9.61
N ASN A 218 -13.80 8.28 10.25
CA ASN A 218 -14.21 9.67 10.06
C ASN A 218 -13.11 10.65 10.49
N PHE A 219 -12.48 10.40 11.63
CA PHE A 219 -11.39 11.25 12.12
C PHE A 219 -10.22 11.25 11.11
N ILE A 220 -9.81 10.08 10.62
CA ILE A 220 -8.77 9.98 9.58
C ILE A 220 -9.20 10.71 8.30
N HIS A 221 -10.45 10.56 7.86
CA HIS A 221 -10.98 11.24 6.69
C HIS A 221 -10.88 12.77 6.80
N GLU A 222 -11.22 13.30 7.97
CA GLU A 222 -11.26 14.74 8.23
C GLU A 222 -9.89 15.35 8.54
N HIS A 223 -8.99 14.59 9.16
CA HIS A 223 -7.72 15.08 9.68
C HIS A 223 -6.48 14.47 9.00
N GLY A 224 -6.63 13.46 8.15
CA GLY A 224 -5.51 12.78 7.53
C GLY A 224 -4.75 13.65 6.53
N LEU A 225 -3.43 13.71 6.68
CA LEU A 225 -2.46 14.33 5.78
C LEU A 225 -1.33 13.33 5.52
N PHE A 226 -0.97 13.14 4.27
CA PHE A 226 0.10 12.26 3.85
C PHE A 226 1.10 13.00 2.96
N VAL A 227 2.39 12.78 3.20
CA VAL A 227 3.50 13.31 2.39
C VAL A 227 4.43 12.15 2.04
N GLY A 228 4.82 12.01 0.77
CA GLY A 228 5.74 10.98 0.31
C GLY A 228 7.13 11.10 0.94
N LEU A 229 7.81 9.96 1.16
CA LEU A 229 9.19 9.91 1.65
C LEU A 229 10.13 9.52 0.51
N LYS A 230 11.21 10.29 0.32
CA LYS A 230 12.23 9.99 -0.68
C LYS A 230 13.00 8.71 -0.34
N ASN A 231 13.40 7.97 -1.35
CA ASN A 231 14.23 6.76 -1.25
C ASN A 231 15.73 7.03 -1.24
N ARG A 232 16.17 8.30 -1.13
CA ARG A 232 17.51 8.75 -0.83
C ARG A 232 17.56 9.53 0.47
N ILE A 233 18.69 9.51 1.15
CA ILE A 233 18.85 10.24 2.41
C ILE A 233 18.67 11.75 2.18
N LEU A 234 17.83 12.36 3.00
CA LEU A 234 17.67 13.82 3.04
C LEU A 234 18.87 14.48 3.75
N SER A 235 19.37 15.54 3.14
CA SER A 235 20.37 16.42 3.76
C SER A 235 19.74 17.23 4.92
N GLN A 236 20.59 17.84 5.74
CA GLN A 236 20.11 18.75 6.79
C GLN A 236 19.39 19.99 6.20
N ILE A 237 19.87 20.49 5.06
CA ILE A 237 19.27 21.63 4.36
C ILE A 237 17.85 21.27 3.89
N GLU A 238 17.67 20.10 3.26
CA GLU A 238 16.35 19.66 2.79
C GLU A 238 15.38 19.44 3.95
N THR A 239 15.85 18.86 5.05
CA THR A 239 15.02 18.64 6.25
C THR A 239 14.60 19.98 6.88
N LYS A 240 15.52 20.96 6.94
CA LYS A 240 15.25 22.33 7.40
C LYS A 240 14.27 23.04 6.45
N LYS A 241 14.45 22.92 5.14
CA LYS A 241 13.54 23.46 4.13
C LYS A 241 12.13 22.90 4.31
N PHE A 242 12.00 21.58 4.45
CA PHE A 242 10.71 20.94 4.71
C PHE A 242 10.04 21.50 5.98
N ALA A 243 10.78 21.59 7.08
CA ALA A 243 10.23 22.15 8.34
C ALA A 243 9.74 23.58 8.17
N ASN A 244 10.48 24.44 7.46
CA ASN A 244 10.07 25.81 7.19
C ASN A 244 8.78 25.87 6.35
N ILE A 245 8.66 25.04 5.32
CA ILE A 245 7.46 24.93 4.49
C ILE A 245 6.27 24.45 5.34
N PHE A 246 6.49 23.43 6.15
CA PHE A 246 5.47 22.89 7.06
C PHE A 246 4.89 23.98 7.96
N PHE A 247 5.74 24.70 8.71
CA PHE A 247 5.26 25.73 9.62
C PHE A 247 4.58 26.89 8.88
N LYS A 248 5.09 27.28 7.71
CA LYS A 248 4.44 28.31 6.87
C LYS A 248 3.05 27.87 6.38
N ALA A 249 2.87 26.58 6.07
CA ALA A 249 1.56 26.06 5.68
C ALA A 249 0.56 26.05 6.85
N PHE A 250 1.03 25.83 8.07
CA PHE A 250 0.20 25.82 9.29
C PHE A 250 -0.02 27.21 9.93
N ASP A 251 0.56 28.24 9.35
CA ASP A 251 0.27 29.64 9.72
C ASP A 251 -1.02 30.11 9.03
N VAL A 252 -2.19 29.69 9.64
CA VAL A 252 -3.55 29.86 9.10
C VAL A 252 -4.57 30.11 10.19
#